data_cef49f32bed4c30bcf96f806732e922e
#
_entry.id   cef49f32bed4c30bcf96f806732e922e
#
_cell.length_a   1.000
_cell.length_b   1.000
_cell.length_c   1.000
_cell.angle_alpha   90.00
_cell.angle_beta   90.00
_cell.angle_gamma   90.00
#
_symmetry.space_group_name_H-M   'P 1'
#
loop_
_entity.id
_entity.type
_entity.pdbx_description
1 polymer ?
#
loop_
_entity_poly.entity_id
_entity_poly.type
_entity_poly.pdbx_seq_one_letter_code
_entity_poly.pdbx_strand_id
1 'polypeptide(L)'
;MNERIRKIQNTVEKFAGCPATYLQSIVVIEGFQSQTMWKGVVEVFTLEGHAKAKRAYAWQLWEDENAQYTVVLEIPPVDSANAAVAASIAAEAKR
;
A
#
# COMPACT_ATOMS: atom_id res chain seq x y z
N MET A 1 11.86 -11.18 9.61
CA MET A 1 10.64 -10.63 8.98
C MET A 1 9.48 -11.57 9.25
N ASN A 2 8.32 -11.06 9.64
CA ASN A 2 7.20 -11.95 9.90
C ASN A 2 6.55 -12.42 8.60
N GLU A 3 5.76 -13.48 8.68
CA GLU A 3 5.15 -14.09 7.51
C GLU A 3 4.16 -13.16 6.81
N ARG A 4 3.45 -12.33 7.58
CA ARG A 4 2.51 -11.36 7.03
C ARG A 4 3.22 -10.37 6.10
N ILE A 5 4.35 -9.82 6.55
CA ILE A 5 5.14 -8.89 5.74
C ILE A 5 5.68 -9.59 4.50
N ARG A 6 6.11 -10.85 4.63
CA ARG A 6 6.62 -11.61 3.49
C ARG A 6 5.54 -11.80 2.42
N LYS A 7 4.31 -12.12 2.83
CA LYS A 7 3.21 -12.28 1.88
C LYS A 7 2.91 -10.98 1.15
N ILE A 8 2.91 -9.88 1.88
CA ILE A 8 2.69 -8.56 1.28
C ILE A 8 3.83 -8.23 0.32
N GLN A 9 5.07 -8.51 0.72
CA GLN A 9 6.25 -8.29 -0.11
C GLN A 9 6.13 -9.06 -1.44
N ASN A 10 5.74 -10.33 -1.39
CA ASN A 10 5.56 -11.13 -2.59
C ASN A 10 4.52 -10.53 -3.52
N THR A 11 3.43 -10.03 -2.94
CA THR A 11 2.37 -9.38 -3.72
C THR A 11 2.87 -8.10 -4.38
N VAL A 12 3.64 -7.30 -3.63
CA VAL A 12 4.24 -6.07 -4.17
C VAL A 12 5.18 -6.40 -5.33
N GLU A 13 6.02 -7.41 -5.17
CA GLU A 13 6.96 -7.80 -6.22
C GLU A 13 6.26 -8.26 -7.48
N LYS A 14 5.19 -9.02 -7.33
CA LYS A 14 4.40 -9.46 -8.49
C LYS A 14 3.72 -8.28 -9.18
N PHE A 15 3.20 -7.36 -8.40
CA PHE A 15 2.50 -6.19 -8.94
C PHE A 15 3.47 -5.24 -9.65
N ALA A 16 4.61 -4.98 -9.03
CA ALA A 16 5.59 -4.04 -9.56
C ALA A 16 6.50 -4.64 -10.64
N GLY A 17 6.65 -5.96 -10.65
CA GLY A 17 7.52 -6.64 -11.60
C GLY A 17 9.00 -6.46 -11.28
N CYS A 18 9.35 -6.22 -10.02
CA CYS A 18 10.73 -6.03 -9.60
C CYS A 18 10.88 -6.39 -8.12
N PRO A 19 12.14 -6.57 -7.64
CA PRO A 19 12.35 -6.84 -6.22
C PRO A 19 11.88 -5.70 -5.33
N ALA A 20 11.33 -6.05 -4.17
CA ALA A 20 10.89 -5.09 -3.18
C ALA A 20 11.48 -5.44 -1.82
N THR A 21 11.89 -4.42 -1.07
CA THR A 21 12.46 -4.58 0.26
C THR A 21 11.61 -3.82 1.27
N TYR A 22 11.23 -4.48 2.35
CA TYR A 22 10.45 -3.86 3.40
C TYR A 22 11.23 -2.70 4.03
N LEU A 23 10.58 -1.54 4.13
CA LEU A 23 11.20 -0.34 4.71
C LEU A 23 10.63 -0.03 6.09
N GLN A 24 9.32 0.12 6.20
CA GLN A 24 8.68 0.48 7.47
C GLN A 24 7.18 0.27 7.39
N SER A 25 6.54 0.31 8.56
CA SER A 25 5.09 0.30 8.69
C SER A 25 4.63 1.67 9.18
N ILE A 26 3.59 2.21 8.59
CA ILE A 26 3.05 3.52 8.93
C ILE A 26 1.56 3.38 9.25
N VAL A 27 1.13 3.89 10.42
CA VAL A 27 -0.28 3.96 10.74
C VAL A 27 -0.88 5.13 9.96
N VAL A 28 -1.95 4.85 9.20
CA VAL A 28 -2.62 5.85 8.39
C VAL A 28 -4.07 5.96 8.83
N ILE A 29 -4.54 7.19 8.99
CA ILE A 29 -5.94 7.50 9.25
C ILE A 29 -6.38 8.51 8.22
N GLU A 30 -7.32 8.11 7.37
CA GLU A 30 -7.90 9.01 6.37
C GLU A 30 -9.35 9.29 6.71
N GLY A 31 -9.74 10.56 6.60
CA GLY A 31 -11.08 10.97 6.96
C GLY A 31 -11.66 11.97 5.99
N PHE A 32 -12.96 12.16 6.11
CA PHE A 32 -13.70 13.13 5.31
C PHE A 32 -14.87 13.64 6.15
N GLN A 33 -14.99 14.97 6.26
CA GLN A 33 -16.07 15.62 7.02
C GLN A 33 -16.18 15.06 8.44
N SER A 34 -15.07 15.01 9.15
CA SER A 34 -14.99 14.56 10.55
C SER A 34 -15.30 13.08 10.76
N GLN A 35 -15.40 12.30 9.68
CA GLN A 35 -15.61 10.86 9.77
C GLN A 35 -14.35 10.13 9.31
N THR A 36 -13.97 9.09 10.05
CA THR A 36 -12.86 8.23 9.63
C THR A 36 -13.33 7.31 8.52
N MET A 37 -12.74 7.47 7.33
CA MET A 37 -13.07 6.65 6.16
C MET A 37 -12.21 5.41 6.10
N TRP A 38 -10.99 5.48 6.62
CA TRP A 38 -10.07 4.37 6.59
C TRP A 38 -9.04 4.53 7.70
N LYS A 39 -8.72 3.42 8.37
CA LYS A 39 -7.71 3.38 9.41
C LYS A 39 -7.00 2.03 9.32
N GLY A 40 -5.68 2.06 9.33
CA GLY A 40 -4.92 0.82 9.30
C GLY A 40 -3.44 1.06 9.19
N VAL A 41 -2.71 -0.02 8.97
CA VAL A 41 -1.25 0.00 8.85
C VAL A 41 -0.89 -0.20 7.37
N VAL A 42 -0.10 0.73 6.85
CA VAL A 42 0.44 0.64 5.49
C VAL A 42 1.89 0.18 5.59
N GLU A 43 2.22 -0.87 4.85
CA GLU A 43 3.60 -1.36 4.76
C GLU A 43 4.28 -0.68 3.59
N VAL A 44 5.44 -0.11 3.82
CA VAL A 44 6.19 0.62 2.81
C VAL A 44 7.37 -0.22 2.35
N PHE A 45 7.53 -0.33 1.04
CA PHE A 45 8.63 -1.08 0.43
C PHE A 45 9.41 -0.19 -0.53
N THR A 46 10.72 -0.41 -0.59
CA THR A 46 11.54 0.19 -1.63
C THR A 46 11.56 -0.76 -2.83
N LEU A 47 11.51 -0.21 -4.03
CA LEU A 47 11.54 -0.99 -5.27
C LEU A 47 12.91 -0.86 -5.94
N GLU A 48 13.44 -1.98 -6.37
CA GLU A 48 14.74 -2.01 -7.01
C GLU A 48 14.57 -2.16 -8.52
N GLY A 49 15.02 -1.15 -9.25
CA GLY A 49 15.01 -1.20 -10.71
C GLY A 49 13.70 -0.87 -11.39
N HIS A 50 12.70 -0.38 -10.66
CA HIS A 50 11.45 0.02 -11.28
C HIS A 50 11.64 1.33 -12.05
N ALA A 51 11.08 1.37 -13.26
CA ALA A 51 11.30 2.51 -14.17
C ALA A 51 10.65 3.81 -13.69
N LYS A 52 9.55 3.73 -12.95
CA LYS A 52 8.75 4.91 -12.59
C LYS A 52 8.64 5.15 -11.10
N ALA A 53 8.74 4.13 -10.27
CA ALA A 53 8.51 4.25 -8.84
C ALA A 53 9.71 3.75 -8.05
N LYS A 54 10.03 4.44 -6.95
CA LYS A 54 11.08 4.02 -6.04
C LYS A 54 10.53 3.30 -4.83
N ARG A 55 9.25 3.47 -4.54
CA ARG A 55 8.57 2.88 -3.39
C ARG A 55 7.21 2.36 -3.77
N ALA A 56 6.70 1.46 -2.94
CA ALA A 56 5.35 0.95 -3.03
C ALA A 56 4.73 0.97 -1.64
N TYR A 57 3.43 1.18 -1.61
CA TYR A 57 2.62 1.17 -0.40
C TYR A 57 1.64 0.04 -0.52
N ALA A 58 1.55 -0.80 0.52
CA ALA A 58 0.68 -1.95 0.48
C ALA A 58 0.03 -2.17 1.84
N TRP A 59 -1.20 -2.68 1.83
CA TRP A 59 -1.90 -3.01 3.05
C TRP A 59 -2.86 -4.17 2.82
N GLN A 60 -3.24 -4.80 3.92
CA GLN A 60 -4.14 -5.94 3.91
C GLN A 60 -5.57 -5.45 4.17
N LEU A 61 -6.49 -5.81 3.27
CA LEU A 61 -7.89 -5.41 3.40
C LEU A 61 -8.66 -6.27 4.38
N TRP A 62 -8.33 -7.56 4.44
CA TRP A 62 -9.02 -8.52 5.30
C TRP A 62 -8.00 -9.30 6.11
N GLU A 63 -8.37 -9.64 7.35
CA GLU A 63 -7.47 -10.37 8.24
C GLU A 63 -7.73 -11.88 8.26
N ASP A 64 -8.59 -12.38 7.38
CA ASP A 64 -8.93 -13.80 7.32
C ASP A 64 -8.16 -14.56 6.24
N GLU A 65 -8.57 -15.79 5.98
CA GLU A 65 -7.91 -16.66 5.00
C GLU A 65 -7.98 -16.11 3.58
N ASN A 66 -8.94 -15.27 3.32
CA ASN A 66 -9.13 -14.65 2.01
C ASN A 66 -8.52 -13.26 1.94
N ALA A 67 -7.46 -13.05 2.70
CA ALA A 67 -6.79 -11.75 2.76
C ALA A 67 -6.47 -11.24 1.36
N GLN A 68 -6.86 -10.00 1.11
CA GLN A 68 -6.53 -9.30 -0.12
C GLN A 68 -5.60 -8.15 0.20
N TYR A 69 -4.68 -7.88 -0.69
CA TYR A 69 -3.72 -6.81 -0.52
C TYR A 69 -3.92 -5.76 -1.59
N THR A 70 -3.88 -4.50 -1.17
CA THR A 70 -3.88 -3.38 -2.09
C THR A 70 -2.45 -2.87 -2.20
N VAL A 71 -1.99 -2.63 -3.42
CA VAL A 71 -0.65 -2.12 -3.69
C VAL A 71 -0.79 -0.84 -4.51
N VAL A 72 -0.13 0.22 -4.06
CA VAL A 72 -0.09 1.50 -4.78
C VAL A 72 1.37 1.89 -4.95
N LEU A 73 1.80 2.10 -6.19
CA LEU A 73 3.16 2.53 -6.47
C LEU A 73 3.29 4.03 -6.24
N GLU A 74 4.50 4.45 -5.80
CA GLU A 74 4.79 5.87 -5.58
C GLU A 74 5.05 6.57 -6.91
N ILE A 75 3.98 6.80 -7.65
CA ILE A 75 4.01 7.55 -8.90
C ILE A 75 3.21 8.82 -8.67
N PRO A 76 3.74 10.01 -8.99
CA PRO A 76 3.01 11.26 -8.72
C PRO A 76 1.57 11.19 -9.25
N PRO A 77 0.59 11.71 -8.52
CA PRO A 77 0.73 12.55 -7.31
C PRO A 77 0.88 11.79 -5.97
N VAL A 78 1.00 10.47 -5.98
CA VAL A 78 1.19 9.69 -4.76
C VAL A 78 2.63 9.86 -4.29
N ASP A 79 2.80 10.45 -3.10
CA ASP A 79 4.12 10.73 -2.54
C ASP A 79 4.25 10.31 -1.07
N SER A 80 3.24 9.62 -0.53
CA SER A 80 3.23 9.20 0.87
C SER A 80 2.21 8.08 1.08
N ALA A 81 2.28 7.43 2.23
CA ALA A 81 1.32 6.39 2.59
C ALA A 81 -0.10 6.96 2.65
N ASN A 82 -0.27 8.17 3.21
CA ASN A 82 -1.57 8.82 3.26
C ASN A 82 -2.12 9.08 1.87
N ALA A 83 -1.28 9.58 0.97
CA ALA A 83 -1.68 9.83 -0.41
C ALA A 83 -2.06 8.54 -1.13
N ALA A 84 -1.36 7.44 -0.85
CA ALA A 84 -1.68 6.15 -1.45
C ALA A 84 -3.07 5.67 -1.02
N VAL A 85 -3.39 5.76 0.27
CA VAL A 85 -4.71 5.38 0.78
C VAL A 85 -5.78 6.28 0.20
N ALA A 86 -5.54 7.59 0.17
CA ALA A 86 -6.51 8.54 -0.38
C ALA A 86 -6.80 8.26 -1.86
N ALA A 87 -5.76 7.92 -2.64
CA ALA A 87 -5.94 7.58 -4.05
C ALA A 87 -6.77 6.31 -4.22
N SER A 88 -6.55 5.32 -3.35
CA SER A 88 -7.30 4.07 -3.39
C SER A 88 -8.79 4.31 -3.06
N ILE A 89 -9.06 5.13 -2.04
CA ILE A 89 -10.44 5.48 -1.68
C ILE A 89 -11.13 6.20 -2.83
N ALA A 90 -10.44 7.15 -3.45
CA ALA A 90 -11.00 7.91 -4.58
C ALA A 90 -11.30 7.00 -5.77
N ALA A 91 -10.43 6.02 -6.04
CA ALA A 91 -10.63 5.07 -7.13
C ALA A 91 -11.87 4.20 -6.87
N GLU A 92 -12.10 3.78 -5.64
CA GLU A 92 -13.27 3.00 -5.29
C GLU A 92 -14.55 3.81 -5.39
N ALA A 93 -14.51 5.08 -5.01
CA ALA A 93 -15.67 5.95 -5.05
C ALA A 93 -16.17 6.23 -6.47
N LYS A 94 -15.31 6.02 -7.47
CA LYS A 94 -15.63 6.26 -8.88
C LYS A 94 -16.23 5.06 -9.59
N ARG A 95 -16.29 3.93 -8.92
CA ARG A 95 -16.85 2.72 -9.51
C ARG A 95 -18.36 2.71 -9.51
#